data_3ce5a3544da4d164550376d8e0ebacfb
#
_entry.id   3ce5a3544da4d164550376d8e0ebacfb
#
_cell.length_a   1.000
_cell.length_b   1.000
_cell.length_c   1.000
_cell.angle_alpha   90.00
_cell.angle_beta   90.00
_cell.angle_gamma   90.00
#
_symmetry.space_group_name_H-M   'P 1'
#
loop_
_entity.id
_entity.type
_entity.pdbx_description
1 polymer ?
#
loop_
_entity_poly.entity_id
_entity_poly.type
_entity_poly.pdbx_seq_one_letter_code
_entity_poly.pdbx_strand_id
1 'polypeptide(L)'
;VAIVQISRITHRSGVSDNLPQLARGEIGLAVDTRKVYIGNGGSDAPTTENLEILTNRSNVIALADSYTYSDSQIGFDAQTGSTANTPITRSLKDKVDDFASVRDFGAVGDGTTDDTAAINRALYELFAREQIERVRRALYFPAGDYLVSSVIKIPTYAKLVGEGPESSTIRSTATTGSVAQLADNLQQVDASVGSSSATRPSYIVVEGLSFEADNDIHSFLVDQAKSCFFTNCSFTGAKTTAPSTVGNV
;
A
#
# COMPACT_ATOMS: atom_id res chain seq x y z
N VAL A 1 61.20 16.24 -11.45
CA VAL A 1 60.03 15.61 -12.09
C VAL A 1 59.46 14.62 -11.10
N ALA A 2 58.28 14.91 -10.55
CA ALA A 2 57.62 14.00 -9.66
C ALA A 2 57.04 12.83 -10.50
N ILE A 3 57.48 11.62 -10.25
CA ILE A 3 56.91 10.45 -10.85
C ILE A 3 55.62 10.16 -10.05
N VAL A 4 54.49 10.46 -10.65
CA VAL A 4 53.21 10.01 -10.12
C VAL A 4 53.09 8.55 -10.44
N GLN A 5 53.34 7.69 -9.47
CA GLN A 5 53.09 6.27 -9.59
C GLN A 5 51.58 6.05 -9.46
N ILE A 6 50.93 5.83 -10.57
CA ILE A 6 49.51 5.37 -10.56
C ILE A 6 49.53 3.91 -10.16
N SER A 7 49.19 3.62 -8.92
CA SER A 7 48.96 2.26 -8.47
C SER A 7 47.79 1.69 -9.22
N ARG A 8 47.98 0.60 -9.96
CA ARG A 8 46.89 -0.12 -10.58
C ARG A 8 46.09 -0.84 -9.48
N ILE A 9 44.88 -0.37 -9.22
CA ILE A 9 43.97 -1.06 -8.33
C ILE A 9 43.38 -2.25 -9.11
N THR A 10 43.75 -3.46 -8.74
CA THR A 10 43.15 -4.67 -9.28
C THR A 10 42.02 -5.10 -8.36
N HIS A 11 40.83 -5.24 -8.94
CA HIS A 11 39.68 -5.79 -8.21
C HIS A 11 39.63 -7.30 -8.41
N ARG A 12 39.24 -8.03 -7.38
CA ARG A 12 38.87 -9.45 -7.54
C ARG A 12 37.48 -9.51 -8.16
N SER A 13 37.29 -10.45 -9.08
CA SER A 13 35.99 -10.74 -9.66
C SER A 13 35.77 -12.24 -9.74
N GLY A 14 34.56 -12.68 -9.51
CA GLY A 14 34.16 -14.08 -9.52
C GLY A 14 32.63 -14.22 -9.31
N VAL A 15 32.15 -15.45 -9.23
CA VAL A 15 30.77 -15.71 -8.82
C VAL A 15 30.64 -15.56 -7.30
N SER A 16 29.46 -15.17 -6.83
CA SER A 16 29.19 -14.88 -5.43
C SER A 16 29.61 -16.01 -4.48
N ASP A 17 29.30 -17.24 -4.83
CA ASP A 17 29.59 -18.43 -4.01
C ASP A 17 31.09 -18.73 -3.86
N ASN A 18 31.91 -18.20 -4.76
CA ASN A 18 33.37 -18.42 -4.77
C ASN A 18 34.14 -17.13 -4.41
N LEU A 19 33.47 -16.08 -3.96
CA LEU A 19 34.14 -14.87 -3.54
C LEU A 19 34.92 -15.13 -2.24
N PRO A 20 36.26 -15.11 -2.26
CA PRO A 20 37.02 -15.36 -1.04
C PRO A 20 36.83 -14.22 -0.05
N GLN A 21 37.23 -14.46 1.20
CA GLN A 21 37.38 -13.38 2.17
C GLN A 21 38.36 -12.34 1.61
N LEU A 22 37.90 -11.13 1.43
CA LEU A 22 38.69 -10.01 0.95
C LEU A 22 39.55 -9.44 2.07
N ALA A 23 40.74 -8.99 1.76
CA ALA A 23 41.57 -8.26 2.70
C ALA A 23 40.90 -6.90 3.05
N ARG A 24 41.26 -6.35 4.19
CA ARG A 24 40.69 -5.07 4.63
C ARG A 24 40.84 -3.96 3.58
N GLY A 25 39.73 -3.42 3.14
CA GLY A 25 39.67 -2.39 2.10
C GLY A 25 39.84 -2.92 0.67
N GLU A 26 40.01 -4.21 0.47
CA GLU A 26 40.03 -4.83 -0.85
C GLU A 26 38.61 -4.85 -1.44
N ILE A 27 38.47 -4.54 -2.73
CA ILE A 27 37.17 -4.53 -3.42
C ILE A 27 37.03 -5.80 -4.25
N GLY A 28 35.89 -6.45 -4.14
CA GLY A 28 35.50 -7.61 -4.93
C GLY A 28 34.18 -7.38 -5.69
N LEU A 29 34.09 -7.93 -6.90
CA LEU A 29 32.88 -7.90 -7.71
C LEU A 29 32.35 -9.31 -7.92
N ALA A 30 31.14 -9.59 -7.48
CA ALA A 30 30.40 -10.78 -7.84
C ALA A 30 29.71 -10.54 -9.19
N VAL A 31 30.18 -11.23 -10.24
CA VAL A 31 29.75 -10.97 -11.62
C VAL A 31 28.37 -11.55 -11.93
N ASP A 32 27.97 -12.60 -11.25
CA ASP A 32 26.65 -13.26 -11.34
C ASP A 32 25.55 -12.40 -10.73
N THR A 33 25.76 -11.86 -9.53
CA THR A 33 24.81 -11.03 -8.80
C THR A 33 25.00 -9.55 -9.08
N ARG A 34 26.12 -9.16 -9.71
CA ARG A 34 26.53 -7.76 -9.96
C ARG A 34 26.65 -6.93 -8.69
N LYS A 35 27.01 -7.58 -7.59
CA LYS A 35 27.22 -6.93 -6.30
C LYS A 35 28.67 -6.61 -6.09
N VAL A 36 28.94 -5.49 -5.42
CA VAL A 36 30.27 -5.04 -5.05
C VAL A 36 30.46 -5.22 -3.56
N TYR A 37 31.60 -5.75 -3.17
CA TYR A 37 31.95 -5.99 -1.78
C TYR A 37 33.25 -5.30 -1.41
N ILE A 38 33.37 -4.92 -0.14
CA ILE A 38 34.61 -4.45 0.46
C ILE A 38 35.02 -5.40 1.59
N GLY A 39 36.28 -5.76 1.61
CA GLY A 39 36.83 -6.60 2.66
C GLY A 39 36.84 -5.87 4.00
N ASN A 40 36.25 -6.48 4.99
CA ASN A 40 36.30 -6.06 6.39
C ASN A 40 37.35 -6.85 7.19
N GLY A 41 38.03 -7.77 6.50
CA GLY A 41 38.95 -8.71 7.13
C GLY A 41 40.23 -8.07 7.68
N GLY A 42 40.50 -8.38 8.90
CA GLY A 42 41.77 -8.23 9.59
C GLY A 42 41.77 -9.25 10.71
N SER A 43 42.95 -9.65 11.18
CA SER A 43 43.13 -10.65 12.24
C SER A 43 42.38 -10.35 13.54
N ASP A 44 41.84 -9.14 13.69
CA ASP A 44 41.20 -8.63 14.91
C ASP A 44 39.71 -8.33 14.73
N ALA A 45 39.13 -8.63 13.56
CA ALA A 45 37.70 -8.43 13.32
C ALA A 45 36.90 -9.66 13.74
N PRO A 46 35.87 -9.52 14.58
CA PRO A 46 35.05 -10.66 15.05
C PRO A 46 34.17 -11.29 13.96
N THR A 47 34.11 -10.70 12.78
CA THR A 47 33.35 -11.21 11.64
C THR A 47 34.19 -11.27 10.39
N THR A 48 34.19 -12.42 9.75
CA THR A 48 34.95 -12.73 8.52
C THR A 48 34.13 -12.47 7.26
N GLU A 49 33.12 -11.65 7.33
CA GLU A 49 32.22 -11.40 6.19
C GLU A 49 32.65 -10.17 5.39
N ASN A 50 32.55 -10.29 4.07
CA ASN A 50 32.70 -9.17 3.17
C ASN A 50 31.47 -8.27 3.27
N LEU A 51 31.67 -6.95 3.38
CA LEU A 51 30.57 -5.99 3.42
C LEU A 51 30.10 -5.67 2.00
N GLU A 52 28.82 -5.79 1.74
CA GLU A 52 28.22 -5.38 0.47
C GLU A 52 28.20 -3.86 0.37
N ILE A 53 28.77 -3.31 -0.71
CA ILE A 53 28.61 -1.89 -1.07
C ILE A 53 27.27 -1.78 -1.79
N LEU A 54 26.37 -0.96 -1.25
CA LEU A 54 25.05 -0.77 -1.83
C LEU A 54 25.12 -0.10 -3.18
N THR A 55 24.52 -0.72 -4.15
CA THR A 55 24.36 -0.22 -5.51
C THR A 55 22.88 -0.20 -5.86
N ASN A 56 22.51 0.34 -7.01
CA ASN A 56 21.14 0.26 -7.53
C ASN A 56 20.69 -1.18 -7.86
N ARG A 57 21.59 -2.16 -7.73
CA ARG A 57 21.32 -3.60 -7.89
C ARG A 57 21.19 -4.33 -6.56
N SER A 58 21.52 -3.66 -5.46
CA SER A 58 21.37 -4.24 -4.13
C SER A 58 19.90 -4.34 -3.77
N ASN A 59 19.51 -5.46 -3.17
CA ASN A 59 18.15 -5.63 -2.69
C ASN A 59 17.94 -4.77 -1.44
N VAL A 60 17.36 -3.58 -1.61
CA VAL A 60 17.07 -2.66 -0.51
C VAL A 60 16.12 -3.29 0.53
N ILE A 61 15.30 -4.27 0.11
CA ILE A 61 14.42 -5.01 1.01
C ILE A 61 15.22 -5.83 2.02
N ALA A 62 16.32 -6.46 1.61
CA ALA A 62 17.19 -7.21 2.50
C ALA A 62 17.88 -6.31 3.55
N LEU A 63 18.15 -5.05 3.20
CA LEU A 63 18.69 -4.06 4.15
C LEU A 63 17.67 -3.59 5.16
N ALA A 64 16.41 -3.71 4.81
CA ALA A 64 15.31 -3.30 5.65
C ALA A 64 14.74 -4.45 6.50
N ASP A 65 15.38 -5.62 6.50
CA ASP A 65 14.91 -6.80 7.23
C ASP A 65 14.93 -6.64 8.75
N SER A 66 15.66 -5.65 9.26
CA SER A 66 15.66 -5.35 10.68
C SER A 66 15.54 -3.86 10.94
N TYR A 67 14.34 -3.41 11.22
CA TYR A 67 14.09 -2.07 11.73
C TYR A 67 13.73 -2.18 13.21
N THR A 68 14.56 -1.55 14.05
CA THR A 68 14.27 -1.42 15.48
C THR A 68 13.77 0.00 15.72
N TYR A 69 12.57 0.11 16.25
CA TYR A 69 12.05 1.39 16.70
C TYR A 69 12.89 1.88 17.88
N SER A 70 13.51 3.04 17.73
CA SER A 70 14.29 3.67 18.79
C SER A 70 13.55 4.88 19.34
N ASP A 71 13.09 4.75 20.56
CA ASP A 71 12.42 5.81 21.31
C ASP A 71 13.35 7.00 21.60
N SER A 72 14.64 6.76 21.77
CA SER A 72 15.63 7.81 22.01
C SER A 72 15.77 8.80 20.84
N GLN A 73 15.42 8.40 19.63
CA GLN A 73 15.49 9.28 18.44
C GLN A 73 14.30 10.22 18.30
N ILE A 74 13.19 9.90 18.91
CA ILE A 74 11.96 10.70 18.83
C ILE A 74 11.56 11.32 20.18
N GLY A 75 12.38 11.17 21.20
CA GLY A 75 12.28 11.90 22.44
C GLY A 75 11.14 11.47 23.37
N PHE A 76 10.65 10.23 23.25
CA PHE A 76 9.75 9.67 24.24
C PHE A 76 10.14 8.22 24.60
N ASP A 77 9.93 7.87 25.85
CA ASP A 77 10.24 6.55 26.39
C ASP A 77 9.12 5.56 26.03
N ALA A 78 9.11 5.11 24.79
CA ALA A 78 8.05 4.25 24.26
C ALA A 78 7.96 2.89 24.96
N GLN A 79 9.00 2.52 25.70
CA GLN A 79 9.09 1.21 26.36
C GLN A 79 9.50 1.33 27.81
N THR A 80 8.94 2.28 28.51
CA THR A 80 9.09 2.39 29.95
C THR A 80 8.03 1.57 30.67
N GLY A 81 8.44 0.75 31.57
CA GLY A 81 7.56 -0.08 32.38
C GLY A 81 8.19 -1.42 32.71
N SER A 82 7.65 -2.10 33.70
CA SER A 82 8.20 -3.36 34.23
C SER A 82 8.27 -4.51 33.22
N THR A 83 7.65 -4.41 32.10
CA THR A 83 7.58 -5.44 31.04
C THR A 83 8.16 -4.98 29.70
N ALA A 84 8.67 -3.75 29.60
CA ALA A 84 9.08 -3.12 28.35
C ALA A 84 10.59 -3.25 28.14
N ASN A 85 11.12 -4.44 28.16
CA ASN A 85 12.58 -4.60 28.29
C ASN A 85 13.29 -4.95 26.98
N THR A 86 12.56 -5.18 25.89
CA THR A 86 13.20 -5.58 24.65
C THR A 86 12.58 -4.80 23.49
N PRO A 87 13.38 -4.00 22.78
CA PRO A 87 12.92 -3.34 21.56
C PRO A 87 12.38 -4.36 20.58
N ILE A 88 11.21 -4.08 20.01
CA ILE A 88 10.61 -4.95 19.00
C ILE A 88 11.24 -4.61 17.65
N THR A 89 11.92 -5.59 17.09
CA THR A 89 12.47 -5.47 15.73
C THR A 89 11.43 -5.94 14.71
N ARG A 90 11.18 -5.10 13.72
CA ARG A 90 10.32 -5.41 12.56
C ARG A 90 11.10 -5.16 11.29
N SER A 91 10.80 -5.86 10.22
CA SER A 91 11.31 -5.48 8.90
C SER A 91 10.67 -4.18 8.43
N LEU A 92 11.36 -3.41 7.59
CA LEU A 92 10.76 -2.24 6.94
C LEU A 92 9.55 -2.64 6.09
N LYS A 93 9.63 -3.82 5.46
CA LYS A 93 8.52 -4.39 4.71
C LYS A 93 7.28 -4.55 5.59
N ASP A 94 7.41 -5.19 6.76
CA ASP A 94 6.28 -5.37 7.68
C ASP A 94 5.69 -4.05 8.15
N LYS A 95 6.53 -3.02 8.31
CA LYS A 95 6.08 -1.70 8.72
C LYS A 95 5.35 -0.97 7.59
N VAL A 96 5.82 -1.08 6.34
CA VAL A 96 5.16 -0.50 5.17
C VAL A 96 3.87 -1.25 4.86
N ASP A 97 3.85 -2.56 5.05
CA ASP A 97 2.67 -3.40 4.84
C ASP A 97 1.52 -3.12 5.84
N ASP A 98 1.76 -2.31 6.89
CA ASP A 98 0.67 -1.82 7.75
C ASP A 98 -0.29 -0.87 7.01
N PHE A 99 0.14 -0.30 5.89
CA PHE A 99 -0.63 0.60 5.05
C PHE A 99 -0.89 -0.05 3.69
N ALA A 100 -2.10 0.02 3.21
CA ALA A 100 -2.47 -0.41 1.86
C ALA A 100 -3.05 0.77 1.09
N SER A 101 -2.46 1.10 -0.05
CA SER A 101 -2.92 2.15 -0.95
C SER A 101 -3.56 1.57 -2.20
N VAL A 102 -4.53 2.25 -2.79
CA VAL A 102 -5.07 1.86 -4.11
C VAL A 102 -3.98 1.81 -5.18
N ARG A 103 -2.91 2.58 -5.01
CA ARG A 103 -1.75 2.61 -5.92
C ARG A 103 -0.94 1.31 -5.87
N ASP A 104 -0.94 0.60 -4.75
CA ASP A 104 -0.30 -0.72 -4.63
C ASP A 104 -0.99 -1.77 -5.49
N PHE A 105 -2.24 -1.51 -5.88
CA PHE A 105 -3.04 -2.36 -6.76
C PHE A 105 -3.08 -1.85 -8.21
N GLY A 106 -2.37 -0.76 -8.50
CA GLY A 106 -2.19 -0.22 -9.84
C GLY A 106 -3.08 0.97 -10.20
N ALA A 107 -3.79 1.56 -9.24
CA ALA A 107 -4.51 2.81 -9.48
C ALA A 107 -3.55 3.98 -9.68
N VAL A 108 -3.87 4.88 -10.62
CA VAL A 108 -3.04 6.03 -10.98
C VAL A 108 -3.55 7.31 -10.36
N GLY A 109 -4.85 7.57 -10.45
CA GLY A 109 -5.49 8.78 -9.91
C GLY A 109 -5.12 10.05 -10.66
N ASP A 110 -4.98 9.97 -11.99
CA ASP A 110 -4.59 11.08 -12.89
C ASP A 110 -5.79 11.74 -13.61
N GLY A 111 -7.01 11.31 -13.33
CA GLY A 111 -8.24 11.78 -13.93
C GLY A 111 -8.49 11.30 -15.37
N THR A 112 -7.61 10.48 -15.93
CA THR A 112 -7.69 10.00 -17.31
C THR A 112 -7.59 8.49 -17.45
N THR A 113 -6.80 7.84 -16.61
CA THR A 113 -6.64 6.39 -16.57
C THR A 113 -7.84 5.76 -15.87
N ASP A 114 -8.38 4.67 -16.44
CA ASP A 114 -9.47 3.92 -15.80
C ASP A 114 -8.95 3.08 -14.63
N ASP A 115 -9.23 3.52 -13.42
CA ASP A 115 -8.80 2.90 -12.17
C ASP A 115 -9.78 1.84 -11.65
N THR A 116 -10.89 1.59 -12.35
CA THR A 116 -11.96 0.67 -11.90
C THR A 116 -11.42 -0.70 -11.48
N ALA A 117 -10.60 -1.32 -12.34
CA ALA A 117 -10.07 -2.66 -12.08
C ALA A 117 -9.10 -2.69 -10.89
N ALA A 118 -8.28 -1.65 -10.75
CA ALA A 118 -7.33 -1.53 -9.65
C ALA A 118 -8.04 -1.37 -8.30
N ILE A 119 -9.03 -0.46 -8.23
CA ILE A 119 -9.80 -0.21 -7.02
C ILE A 119 -10.61 -1.46 -6.61
N ASN A 120 -11.33 -2.08 -7.57
CA ASN A 120 -12.11 -3.30 -7.25
C ASN A 120 -11.20 -4.46 -6.82
N ARG A 121 -9.99 -4.59 -7.40
CA ARG A 121 -9.00 -5.57 -6.95
C ARG A 121 -8.57 -5.30 -5.51
N ALA A 122 -8.25 -4.05 -5.17
CA ALA A 122 -7.89 -3.67 -3.81
C ALA A 122 -8.99 -4.02 -2.80
N LEU A 123 -10.24 -3.68 -3.13
CA LEU A 123 -11.40 -3.98 -2.29
C LEU A 123 -11.62 -5.48 -2.12
N TYR A 124 -11.46 -6.25 -3.20
CA TYR A 124 -11.58 -7.70 -3.15
C TYR A 124 -10.51 -8.34 -2.27
N GLU A 125 -9.23 -8.02 -2.53
CA GLU A 125 -8.10 -8.63 -1.83
C GLU A 125 -8.08 -8.29 -0.34
N LEU A 126 -8.43 -7.06 0.03
CA LEU A 126 -8.37 -6.61 1.41
C LEU A 126 -9.61 -6.99 2.24
N PHE A 127 -10.80 -7.08 1.62
CA PHE A 127 -12.03 -7.18 2.39
C PHE A 127 -12.96 -8.33 1.99
N ALA A 128 -12.95 -8.76 0.73
CA ALA A 128 -13.88 -9.77 0.25
C ALA A 128 -13.28 -11.18 0.17
N ARG A 129 -11.98 -11.29 -0.10
CA ARG A 129 -11.30 -12.58 -0.25
C ARG A 129 -11.31 -13.42 1.02
N GLU A 130 -11.01 -12.78 2.16
CA GLU A 130 -11.05 -13.44 3.46
C GLU A 130 -11.90 -12.62 4.43
N GLN A 131 -12.89 -13.26 5.02
CA GLN A 131 -13.81 -12.59 5.94
C GLN A 131 -13.28 -12.57 7.39
N ILE A 132 -11.97 -12.54 7.58
CA ILE A 132 -11.37 -12.52 8.91
C ILE A 132 -11.19 -11.06 9.36
N GLU A 133 -11.98 -10.64 10.33
CA GLU A 133 -12.00 -9.26 10.85
C GLU A 133 -10.63 -8.73 11.30
N ARG A 134 -9.73 -9.60 11.72
CA ARG A 134 -8.45 -9.22 12.34
C ARG A 134 -7.34 -8.82 11.37
N VAL A 135 -7.48 -9.13 10.08
CA VAL A 135 -6.47 -8.84 9.05
C VAL A 135 -6.86 -7.68 8.15
N ARG A 136 -7.96 -6.99 8.45
CA ARG A 136 -8.46 -5.89 7.65
C ARG A 136 -7.64 -4.63 7.88
N ARG A 137 -7.18 -4.05 6.79
CA ARG A 137 -6.44 -2.79 6.77
C ARG A 137 -7.33 -1.71 6.18
N ALA A 138 -7.06 -0.45 6.51
CA ALA A 138 -7.67 0.65 5.79
C ALA A 138 -7.07 0.71 4.36
N LEU A 139 -7.94 0.88 3.36
CA LEU A 139 -7.51 1.18 1.99
C LEU A 139 -7.40 2.70 1.85
N TYR A 140 -6.20 3.14 1.57
CA TYR A 140 -5.88 4.55 1.47
C TYR A 140 -5.94 5.02 0.01
N PHE A 141 -6.56 6.17 -0.18
CA PHE A 141 -6.64 6.89 -1.45
C PHE A 141 -5.80 8.17 -1.35
N PRO A 142 -4.57 8.18 -1.82
CA PRO A 142 -3.79 9.40 -1.93
C PRO A 142 -4.52 10.47 -2.74
N ALA A 143 -4.10 11.73 -2.61
CA ALA A 143 -4.63 12.81 -3.43
C ALA A 143 -4.57 12.44 -4.92
N GLY A 144 -5.67 12.60 -5.62
CA GLY A 144 -5.84 12.26 -7.03
C GLY A 144 -7.30 12.18 -7.46
N ASP A 145 -7.50 12.19 -8.78
CA ASP A 145 -8.81 11.99 -9.43
C ASP A 145 -8.83 10.58 -10.03
N TYR A 146 -9.52 9.66 -9.39
CA TYR A 146 -9.62 8.25 -9.77
C TYR A 146 -10.82 8.06 -10.68
N LEU A 147 -10.54 8.03 -11.99
CA LEU A 147 -11.58 7.83 -13.01
C LEU A 147 -12.05 6.37 -13.00
N VAL A 148 -13.37 6.17 -13.00
CA VAL A 148 -13.95 4.83 -13.06
C VAL A 148 -15.02 4.75 -14.16
N SER A 149 -15.00 3.65 -14.91
CA SER A 149 -15.95 3.37 -15.99
C SER A 149 -17.11 2.48 -15.57
N SER A 150 -17.03 1.87 -14.41
CA SER A 150 -18.10 1.04 -13.82
C SER A 150 -18.13 1.15 -12.29
N VAL A 151 -19.22 0.66 -11.72
CA VAL A 151 -19.51 0.78 -10.29
C VAL A 151 -18.40 0.21 -9.40
N ILE A 152 -17.98 0.99 -8.42
CA ILE A 152 -17.11 0.52 -7.35
C ILE A 152 -17.95 -0.13 -6.25
N LYS A 153 -17.72 -1.41 -5.99
CA LYS A 153 -18.47 -2.19 -5.00
C LYS A 153 -17.72 -2.28 -3.69
N ILE A 154 -18.18 -1.56 -2.68
CA ILE A 154 -17.54 -1.47 -1.37
C ILE A 154 -18.08 -2.59 -0.47
N PRO A 155 -17.25 -3.61 -0.14
CA PRO A 155 -17.72 -4.79 0.59
C PRO A 155 -17.87 -4.54 2.09
N THR A 156 -18.55 -5.46 2.74
CA THR A 156 -18.70 -5.51 4.20
C THR A 156 -17.34 -5.39 4.90
N TYR A 157 -17.31 -4.60 5.96
CA TYR A 157 -16.14 -4.27 6.78
C TYR A 157 -15.04 -3.45 6.07
N ALA A 158 -15.28 -2.92 4.90
CA ALA A 158 -14.32 -2.05 4.25
C ALA A 158 -14.11 -0.76 5.06
N LYS A 159 -12.85 -0.34 5.13
CA LYS A 159 -12.48 0.98 5.60
C LYS A 159 -11.68 1.70 4.51
N LEU A 160 -12.27 2.75 3.95
CA LEU A 160 -11.67 3.60 2.93
C LEU A 160 -11.30 4.94 3.55
N VAL A 161 -10.09 5.42 3.28
CA VAL A 161 -9.58 6.68 3.81
C VAL A 161 -8.93 7.48 2.69
N GLY A 162 -9.42 8.69 2.45
CA GLY A 162 -8.82 9.67 1.55
C GLY A 162 -8.18 10.84 2.30
N GLU A 163 -7.52 11.72 1.58
CA GLU A 163 -6.88 12.92 2.14
C GLU A 163 -7.85 14.07 2.38
N GLY A 164 -9.08 13.92 1.97
CA GLY A 164 -10.16 14.90 2.13
C GLY A 164 -11.01 15.02 0.87
N PRO A 165 -12.25 15.54 1.02
CA PRO A 165 -13.08 15.84 -0.14
C PRO A 165 -12.34 16.85 -1.01
N GLU A 166 -12.46 16.75 -2.32
CA GLU A 166 -11.73 17.49 -3.37
C GLU A 166 -10.25 17.11 -3.53
N SER A 167 -9.63 16.47 -2.53
CA SER A 167 -8.25 15.96 -2.66
C SER A 167 -8.20 14.54 -3.19
N SER A 168 -9.08 13.67 -2.71
CA SER A 168 -9.18 12.27 -3.15
C SER A 168 -10.59 12.06 -3.72
N THR A 169 -10.71 12.07 -5.05
CA THR A 169 -11.98 12.00 -5.75
C THR A 169 -12.09 10.70 -6.56
N ILE A 170 -13.22 10.01 -6.43
CA ILE A 170 -13.61 8.90 -7.32
C ILE A 170 -14.69 9.44 -8.25
N ARG A 171 -14.35 9.58 -9.54
CA ARG A 171 -15.20 10.18 -10.55
C ARG A 171 -15.60 9.17 -11.60
N SER A 172 -16.88 9.14 -11.98
CA SER A 172 -17.39 8.19 -12.97
C SER A 172 -17.93 8.86 -14.21
N THR A 173 -17.50 8.35 -15.36
CA THR A 173 -18.04 8.66 -16.69
C THR A 173 -19.13 7.70 -17.14
N ALA A 174 -19.50 6.73 -16.30
CA ALA A 174 -20.59 5.78 -16.62
C ALA A 174 -21.91 6.52 -16.83
N THR A 175 -22.76 5.98 -17.70
CA THR A 175 -24.09 6.53 -18.01
C THR A 175 -25.23 5.80 -17.29
N THR A 176 -24.92 4.73 -16.60
CA THR A 176 -25.88 3.90 -15.85
C THR A 176 -25.29 3.45 -14.52
N GLY A 177 -26.15 3.25 -13.53
CA GLY A 177 -25.75 2.73 -12.22
C GLY A 177 -25.39 3.82 -11.20
N SER A 178 -24.24 3.67 -10.57
CA SER A 178 -23.71 4.61 -9.58
C SER A 178 -22.18 4.65 -9.66
N VAL A 179 -21.56 5.68 -9.10
CA VAL A 179 -20.09 5.75 -8.98
C VAL A 179 -19.62 4.65 -8.03
N ALA A 180 -20.21 4.61 -6.85
CA ALA A 180 -19.94 3.56 -5.87
C ALA A 180 -21.25 3.05 -5.27
N GLN A 181 -21.21 1.82 -4.75
CA GLN A 181 -22.30 1.24 -3.98
C GLN A 181 -21.75 0.37 -2.84
N LEU A 182 -22.52 0.31 -1.74
CA LEU A 182 -22.25 -0.67 -0.72
C LEU A 182 -22.71 -2.06 -1.20
N ALA A 183 -21.87 -3.06 -1.01
CA ALA A 183 -22.13 -4.43 -1.41
C ALA A 183 -21.77 -5.39 -0.26
N ASP A 184 -22.41 -6.55 -0.19
CA ASP A 184 -21.87 -7.62 0.63
C ASP A 184 -20.68 -8.29 -0.10
N ASN A 185 -20.02 -9.24 0.55
CA ASN A 185 -18.85 -9.88 -0.04
C ASN A 185 -19.21 -10.74 -1.26
N LEU A 186 -20.42 -11.29 -1.33
CA LEU A 186 -20.90 -12.04 -2.49
C LEU A 186 -21.22 -11.10 -3.65
N GLN A 187 -21.88 -9.98 -3.37
CA GLN A 187 -22.18 -8.96 -4.38
C GLN A 187 -20.91 -8.28 -4.95
N GLN A 188 -19.85 -8.24 -4.16
CA GLN A 188 -18.57 -7.72 -4.64
C GLN A 188 -17.97 -8.64 -5.72
N VAL A 189 -18.17 -9.96 -5.57
CA VAL A 189 -17.68 -10.98 -6.53
C VAL A 189 -18.69 -11.21 -7.65
N ASP A 190 -19.99 -11.31 -7.32
CA ASP A 190 -21.08 -11.63 -8.24
C ASP A 190 -22.17 -10.57 -8.18
N ALA A 191 -22.26 -9.76 -9.22
CA ALA A 191 -23.27 -8.69 -9.33
C ALA A 191 -24.70 -9.20 -9.46
N SER A 192 -24.91 -10.49 -9.77
CA SER A 192 -26.26 -11.09 -9.89
C SER A 192 -26.87 -11.39 -8.52
N VAL A 193 -26.08 -11.42 -7.47
CA VAL A 193 -26.56 -11.65 -6.10
C VAL A 193 -27.15 -10.36 -5.55
N GLY A 194 -28.42 -10.36 -5.23
CA GLY A 194 -29.09 -9.25 -4.57
C GLY A 194 -28.79 -9.22 -3.07
N SER A 195 -28.86 -8.03 -2.46
CA SER A 195 -28.78 -7.91 -1.00
C SER A 195 -30.01 -8.52 -0.33
N SER A 196 -29.80 -9.19 0.78
CA SER A 196 -30.85 -9.71 1.65
C SER A 196 -30.59 -9.27 3.09
N SER A 197 -31.57 -9.45 3.96
CA SER A 197 -31.39 -9.16 5.40
C SER A 197 -30.26 -9.97 6.05
N ALA A 198 -29.90 -11.10 5.46
CA ALA A 198 -28.80 -11.96 5.93
C ALA A 198 -27.44 -11.58 5.35
N THR A 199 -27.41 -10.95 4.18
CA THR A 199 -26.19 -10.64 3.42
C THR A 199 -26.00 -9.14 3.17
N ARG A 200 -26.72 -8.29 3.91
CA ARG A 200 -26.61 -6.83 3.72
C ARG A 200 -25.19 -6.30 4.05
N PRO A 201 -24.73 -5.31 3.29
CA PRO A 201 -23.44 -4.64 3.57
C PRO A 201 -23.44 -4.05 4.99
N SER A 202 -22.36 -4.29 5.72
CA SER A 202 -22.31 -3.94 7.14
C SER A 202 -20.92 -3.47 7.58
N TYR A 203 -20.89 -2.60 8.58
CA TYR A 203 -19.66 -2.15 9.23
C TYR A 203 -18.64 -1.51 8.27
N ILE A 204 -19.12 -0.69 7.35
CA ILE A 204 -18.30 0.01 6.37
C ILE A 204 -18.01 1.42 6.87
N VAL A 205 -16.78 1.87 6.71
CA VAL A 205 -16.33 3.22 7.05
C VAL A 205 -15.71 3.86 5.82
N VAL A 206 -16.19 5.04 5.46
CA VAL A 206 -15.64 5.86 4.38
C VAL A 206 -15.32 7.24 4.93
N GLU A 207 -14.09 7.68 4.76
CA GLU A 207 -13.59 8.91 5.33
C GLU A 207 -12.78 9.71 4.31
N GLY A 208 -13.06 11.01 4.18
CA GLY A 208 -12.24 11.94 3.41
C GLY A 208 -12.24 11.70 1.89
N LEU A 209 -13.34 11.22 1.31
CA LEU A 209 -13.46 10.93 -0.12
C LEU A 209 -14.58 11.71 -0.76
N SER A 210 -14.38 12.12 -2.03
CA SER A 210 -15.43 12.61 -2.92
C SER A 210 -15.87 11.53 -3.90
N PHE A 211 -17.17 11.48 -4.17
CA PHE A 211 -17.77 10.64 -5.20
C PHE A 211 -18.51 11.51 -6.18
N GLU A 212 -18.04 11.56 -7.42
CA GLU A 212 -18.55 12.45 -8.44
C GLU A 212 -19.09 11.68 -9.66
N ALA A 213 -20.30 12.02 -10.07
CA ALA A 213 -20.92 11.49 -11.25
C ALA A 213 -20.98 12.54 -12.35
N ASP A 214 -20.30 12.29 -13.49
CA ASP A 214 -20.30 13.19 -14.64
C ASP A 214 -21.62 13.12 -15.42
N ASN A 215 -22.36 12.02 -15.27
CA ASN A 215 -23.61 11.77 -15.96
C ASN A 215 -24.78 11.64 -14.99
N ASP A 216 -25.99 11.45 -15.50
CA ASP A 216 -27.24 11.29 -14.73
C ASP A 216 -27.30 9.92 -14.01
N ILE A 217 -26.31 9.66 -13.16
CA ILE A 217 -26.22 8.46 -12.29
C ILE A 217 -26.12 8.87 -10.83
N HIS A 218 -26.24 7.92 -9.91
CA HIS A 218 -26.05 8.19 -8.51
C HIS A 218 -24.54 8.33 -8.19
N SER A 219 -24.16 9.32 -7.39
CA SER A 219 -22.81 9.41 -6.87
C SER A 219 -22.50 8.25 -5.90
N PHE A 220 -23.50 7.85 -5.10
CA PHE A 220 -23.36 6.76 -4.16
C PHE A 220 -24.69 6.04 -3.92
N LEU A 221 -24.66 4.71 -3.87
CA LEU A 221 -25.85 3.89 -3.59
C LEU A 221 -25.71 3.13 -2.28
N VAL A 222 -26.67 3.33 -1.38
CA VAL A 222 -26.81 2.57 -0.13
C VAL A 222 -28.11 1.80 -0.17
N ASP A 223 -28.02 0.47 -0.22
CA ASP A 223 -29.16 -0.41 -0.18
C ASP A 223 -29.03 -1.39 0.98
N GLN A 224 -30.03 -1.40 1.87
CA GLN A 224 -30.14 -2.29 3.02
C GLN A 224 -28.88 -2.40 3.91
N ALA A 225 -28.09 -1.35 3.99
CA ALA A 225 -26.84 -1.33 4.77
C ALA A 225 -27.09 -1.29 6.28
N LYS A 226 -26.10 -1.77 7.06
CA LYS A 226 -26.12 -1.75 8.52
C LYS A 226 -24.82 -1.24 9.08
N SER A 227 -24.89 -0.28 10.01
CA SER A 227 -23.70 0.25 10.73
C SER A 227 -22.60 0.74 9.78
N CYS A 228 -22.96 1.59 8.81
CA CYS A 228 -22.03 2.22 7.89
C CYS A 228 -21.86 3.68 8.28
N PHE A 229 -20.62 4.18 8.18
CA PHE A 229 -20.25 5.52 8.59
C PHE A 229 -19.54 6.25 7.45
N PHE A 230 -20.00 7.46 7.17
CA PHE A 230 -19.40 8.37 6.20
C PHE A 230 -18.98 9.64 6.94
N THR A 231 -17.70 9.95 6.89
CA THR A 231 -17.15 11.11 7.59
C THR A 231 -16.34 11.96 6.62
N ASN A 232 -16.60 13.25 6.60
CA ASN A 232 -15.89 14.19 5.73
C ASN A 232 -15.88 13.73 4.25
N CYS A 233 -17.05 13.34 3.74
CA CYS A 233 -17.23 12.87 2.36
C CYS A 233 -18.06 13.89 1.56
N SER A 234 -17.80 13.97 0.25
CA SER A 234 -18.61 14.75 -0.69
C SER A 234 -19.28 13.80 -1.70
N PHE A 235 -20.53 14.07 -2.01
CA PHE A 235 -21.31 13.31 -2.99
C PHE A 235 -21.90 14.28 -4.01
N THR A 236 -21.36 14.27 -5.23
CA THR A 236 -21.79 15.13 -6.31
C THR A 236 -22.34 14.29 -7.44
N GLY A 237 -23.58 14.50 -7.82
CA GLY A 237 -24.22 13.76 -8.91
C GLY A 237 -25.36 14.57 -9.50
N ALA A 238 -25.54 14.43 -10.78
CA ALA A 238 -26.52 15.21 -11.57
C ALA A 238 -27.78 14.40 -11.93
N LYS A 239 -28.29 13.53 -11.03
CA LYS A 239 -29.52 12.82 -11.36
C LYS A 239 -30.72 13.74 -11.29
N THR A 240 -31.27 14.05 -12.46
CA THR A 240 -32.40 14.96 -12.64
C THR A 240 -33.77 14.31 -12.36
N THR A 241 -33.86 12.98 -12.33
CA THR A 241 -35.06 12.23 -11.98
C THR A 241 -35.02 11.81 -10.52
N ALA A 242 -35.98 12.28 -9.75
CA ALA A 242 -36.12 11.87 -8.36
C ALA A 242 -36.29 10.35 -8.26
N PRO A 243 -35.44 9.67 -7.51
CA PRO A 243 -35.61 8.22 -7.28
C PRO A 243 -36.85 8.01 -6.41
N SER A 244 -37.62 7.02 -6.74
CA SER A 244 -38.84 6.67 -5.99
C SER A 244 -38.54 6.12 -4.57
N THR A 245 -37.30 5.83 -4.23
CA THR A 245 -36.92 5.33 -2.89
C THR A 245 -35.41 5.41 -2.66
N VAL A 246 -34.87 6.57 -2.30
CA VAL A 246 -33.53 6.61 -1.66
C VAL A 246 -33.57 7.65 -0.56
N GLY A 247 -33.36 7.20 0.66
CA GLY A 247 -33.11 8.09 1.77
C GLY A 247 -31.78 8.81 1.54
N ASN A 248 -31.80 10.13 1.52
CA ASN A 248 -30.60 10.94 1.64
C ASN A 248 -29.97 10.65 3.01
N VAL A 249 -28.71 10.30 3.02
CA VAL A 249 -27.89 10.20 4.23
C VAL A 249 -27.24 11.55 4.49
#